data_64a3a9932a7c3acbd5cdf919f1a86794
#
_entry.id   64a3a9932a7c3acbd5cdf919f1a86794
#
_cell.length_a   1.000
_cell.length_b   1.000
_cell.length_c   1.000
_cell.angle_alpha   90.00
_cell.angle_beta   90.00
_cell.angle_gamma   90.00
#
_symmetry.space_group_name_H-M   'P 1'
#
loop_
_entity.id
_entity.type
_entity.pdbx_description
1 polymer ?
#
loop_
_entity_poly.entity_id
_entity_poly.type
_entity_poly.pdbx_seq_one_letter_code
_entity_poly.pdbx_strand_id
1 'polypeptide(L)'
;MKLPTANTVRHGAGRAEELRQLLRTRQRLLVLTHNNPDPDSLGAAVGLQEFARLAAGCESKLAITGKILRAENQAMVRELKIDMDRLDTIKLSDFDCIALVDTQPGFGHTFVPAGSAVDIVVDHHERDGAVAAKLAPPFVDVCPDVGATSTIVASYLMHAGLSPSCQASTALAYGVRTDTADLSRNVSDLDLEVFEFLSQHMDRQVLASITNPRLPAAYFRTLKDALGKARLYDGLTLCSLGRTTSAEMVAEVADLLLRMEGVRAVFCGGLVGQSYCVSVRTEVGGDAWRLIKAGMEGEEGSCGGHGSVAGGSITLESADSRTLRRLERRLERNVLKAMGVSGASAGTLGDDDD
;
A
#
# COMPACT_ATOMS: atom_id res chain seq x y z
N MET A 1 -2.37 -9.55 -29.20
CA MET A 1 -2.54 -10.41 -28.04
C MET A 1 -1.54 -11.55 -28.18
N LYS A 2 -0.43 -11.52 -27.45
CA LYS A 2 0.54 -12.63 -27.41
C LYS A 2 -0.04 -13.69 -26.48
N LEU A 3 -0.12 -14.94 -26.94
CA LEU A 3 -0.46 -16.06 -26.08
C LEU A 3 0.60 -16.17 -24.96
N PRO A 4 0.21 -16.54 -23.72
CA PRO A 4 1.15 -16.70 -22.61
C PRO A 4 2.26 -17.65 -23.04
N THR A 5 3.49 -17.30 -22.72
CA THR A 5 4.60 -18.17 -23.02
C THR A 5 4.47 -19.45 -22.18
N ALA A 6 4.70 -20.60 -22.78
CA ALA A 6 4.58 -21.92 -22.12
C ALA A 6 5.39 -22.02 -20.80
N ASN A 7 6.34 -21.12 -20.57
CA ASN A 7 7.10 -21.00 -19.33
C ASN A 7 6.31 -20.38 -18.18
N THR A 8 5.49 -19.36 -18.42
CA THR A 8 4.67 -18.69 -17.38
C THR A 8 3.59 -19.63 -16.86
N VAL A 9 2.93 -20.36 -17.76
CA VAL A 9 1.89 -21.34 -17.40
C VAL A 9 2.48 -22.53 -16.60
N ARG A 10 3.66 -23.00 -16.97
CA ARG A 10 4.32 -24.12 -16.25
C ARG A 10 4.83 -23.68 -14.88
N HIS A 11 5.30 -22.44 -14.74
CA HIS A 11 5.79 -21.92 -13.46
C HIS A 11 4.66 -21.83 -12.43
N GLY A 12 3.53 -21.21 -12.78
CA GLY A 12 2.38 -21.06 -11.88
C GLY A 12 1.77 -22.39 -11.40
N ALA A 13 1.56 -23.35 -12.32
CA ALA A 13 0.99 -24.65 -11.96
C ALA A 13 1.90 -25.46 -11.02
N GLY A 14 3.22 -25.42 -11.24
CA GLY A 14 4.20 -26.07 -10.36
C GLY A 14 4.22 -25.46 -8.97
N ARG A 15 4.16 -24.14 -8.88
CA ARG A 15 4.15 -23.41 -7.60
C ARG A 15 2.87 -23.66 -6.79
N ALA A 16 1.71 -23.67 -7.46
CA ALA A 16 0.44 -24.01 -6.82
C ALA A 16 0.46 -25.42 -6.20
N GLU A 17 1.01 -26.41 -6.92
CA GLU A 17 1.12 -27.77 -6.42
C GLU A 17 2.12 -27.90 -5.25
N GLU A 18 3.27 -27.22 -5.33
CA GLU A 18 4.26 -27.19 -4.25
C GLU A 18 3.67 -26.59 -2.96
N LEU A 19 2.98 -25.46 -3.08
CA LEU A 19 2.28 -24.83 -1.96
C LEU A 19 1.19 -25.73 -1.39
N ARG A 20 0.42 -26.41 -2.26
CA ARG A 20 -0.60 -27.37 -1.84
C ARG A 20 -0.01 -28.52 -1.05
N GLN A 21 1.12 -29.09 -1.50
CA GLN A 21 1.79 -30.18 -0.81
C GLN A 21 2.31 -29.75 0.57
N LEU A 22 2.90 -28.56 0.67
CA LEU A 22 3.31 -28.00 1.95
C LEU A 22 2.12 -27.85 2.91
N LEU A 23 1.04 -27.20 2.46
CA LEU A 23 -0.13 -26.93 3.30
C LEU A 23 -0.88 -28.20 3.74
N ARG A 24 -0.87 -29.28 2.93
CA ARG A 24 -1.45 -30.58 3.32
C ARG A 24 -0.77 -31.24 4.53
N THR A 25 0.45 -30.83 4.83
CA THR A 25 1.19 -31.32 6.02
C THR A 25 0.96 -30.43 7.24
N ARG A 26 0.16 -29.37 7.13
CA ARG A 26 -0.09 -28.37 8.16
C ARG A 26 -1.56 -28.41 8.61
N GLN A 27 -1.78 -28.04 9.86
CA GLN A 27 -3.13 -27.98 10.42
C GLN A 27 -3.64 -26.54 10.50
N ARG A 28 -2.77 -25.59 10.93
CA ARG A 28 -3.16 -24.20 11.17
C ARG A 28 -2.12 -23.21 10.63
N LEU A 29 -2.53 -22.45 9.65
CA LEU A 29 -1.75 -21.41 8.99
C LEU A 29 -2.02 -20.05 9.62
N LEU A 30 -0.97 -19.35 10.03
CA LEU A 30 -1.03 -17.93 10.34
C LEU A 30 -0.55 -17.12 9.13
N VAL A 31 -1.41 -16.29 8.60
CA VAL A 31 -1.05 -15.35 7.51
C VAL A 31 -0.75 -13.98 8.10
N LEU A 32 0.40 -13.43 7.78
CA LEU A 32 0.86 -12.10 8.20
C LEU A 32 1.10 -11.22 6.98
N THR A 33 0.81 -9.93 7.13
CA THR A 33 1.07 -8.88 6.15
C THR A 33 2.16 -7.93 6.66
N HIS A 34 2.53 -6.94 5.86
CA HIS A 34 3.30 -5.80 6.36
C HIS A 34 2.50 -4.92 7.33
N ASN A 35 3.17 -4.02 8.05
CA ASN A 35 2.52 -3.04 8.93
C ASN A 35 1.60 -2.10 8.13
N ASN A 36 0.41 -1.80 8.68
CA ASN A 36 -0.60 -0.98 8.03
C ASN A 36 -1.00 -1.53 6.65
N PRO A 37 -1.60 -2.73 6.61
CA PRO A 37 -1.85 -3.45 5.37
C PRO A 37 -2.68 -2.62 4.40
N ASP A 38 -2.29 -2.68 3.15
CA ASP A 38 -2.98 -2.09 2.02
C ASP A 38 -3.90 -3.10 1.32
N PRO A 39 -4.61 -2.74 0.25
CA PRO A 39 -5.52 -3.65 -0.43
C PRO A 39 -4.84 -4.86 -1.05
N ASP A 40 -3.59 -4.75 -1.54
CA ASP A 40 -2.90 -5.88 -2.13
C ASP A 40 -2.51 -6.90 -1.07
N SER A 41 -1.93 -6.45 0.03
CA SER A 41 -1.58 -7.34 1.14
C SER A 41 -2.81 -8.02 1.77
N LEU A 42 -3.93 -7.30 1.92
CA LEU A 42 -5.20 -7.87 2.41
C LEU A 42 -5.80 -8.85 1.40
N GLY A 43 -5.81 -8.50 0.11
CA GLY A 43 -6.27 -9.37 -0.97
C GLY A 43 -5.49 -10.67 -1.05
N ALA A 44 -4.15 -10.57 -1.05
CA ALA A 44 -3.25 -11.71 -1.04
C ALA A 44 -3.47 -12.60 0.21
N ALA A 45 -3.65 -11.99 1.40
CA ALA A 45 -3.91 -12.75 2.62
C ALA A 45 -5.22 -13.54 2.56
N VAL A 46 -6.32 -12.89 2.17
CA VAL A 46 -7.63 -13.55 2.00
C VAL A 46 -7.56 -14.64 0.93
N GLY A 47 -6.88 -14.37 -0.19
CA GLY A 47 -6.67 -15.33 -1.26
C GLY A 47 -5.87 -16.55 -0.81
N LEU A 48 -4.80 -16.37 -0.03
CA LEU A 48 -3.99 -17.46 0.50
C LEU A 48 -4.78 -18.31 1.51
N GLN A 49 -5.59 -17.68 2.37
CA GLN A 49 -6.51 -18.39 3.25
C GLN A 49 -7.50 -19.26 2.46
N GLU A 50 -8.07 -18.70 1.39
CA GLU A 50 -8.98 -19.42 0.51
C GLU A 50 -8.29 -20.60 -0.19
N PHE A 51 -7.06 -20.39 -0.68
CA PHE A 51 -6.26 -21.48 -1.26
C PHE A 51 -5.96 -22.58 -0.23
N ALA A 52 -5.52 -22.22 0.97
CA ALA A 52 -5.24 -23.16 2.05
C ALA A 52 -6.47 -24.03 2.38
N ARG A 53 -7.63 -23.39 2.46
CA ARG A 53 -8.91 -24.08 2.71
C ARG A 53 -9.30 -25.03 1.57
N LEU A 54 -9.29 -24.55 0.32
CA LEU A 54 -9.78 -25.30 -0.84
C LEU A 54 -8.81 -26.41 -1.29
N ALA A 55 -7.50 -26.12 -1.30
CA ALA A 55 -6.49 -27.01 -1.84
C ALA A 55 -6.00 -28.06 -0.83
N ALA A 56 -6.04 -27.73 0.48
CA ALA A 56 -5.42 -28.54 1.52
C ALA A 56 -6.32 -28.83 2.73
N GLY A 57 -7.46 -28.15 2.89
CA GLY A 57 -8.29 -28.26 4.09
C GLY A 57 -7.60 -27.69 5.34
N CYS A 58 -6.56 -26.85 5.16
CA CYS A 58 -5.80 -26.23 6.25
C CYS A 58 -6.58 -25.04 6.81
N GLU A 59 -6.79 -25.02 8.12
CA GLU A 59 -7.36 -23.85 8.80
C GLU A 59 -6.38 -22.71 8.79
N SER A 60 -6.91 -21.47 8.68
CA SER A 60 -6.04 -20.31 8.63
C SER A 60 -6.60 -19.13 9.40
N LYS A 61 -5.69 -18.26 9.85
CA LYS A 61 -6.01 -17.01 10.51
C LYS A 61 -5.14 -15.88 9.93
N LEU A 62 -5.75 -14.71 9.74
CA LEU A 62 -5.03 -13.50 9.36
C LEU A 62 -4.73 -12.69 10.62
N ALA A 63 -3.50 -12.27 10.78
CA ALA A 63 -3.13 -11.30 11.80
C ALA A 63 -2.35 -10.13 11.21
N ILE A 64 -2.63 -8.95 11.71
CA ILE A 64 -2.05 -7.70 11.26
C ILE A 64 -1.32 -6.96 12.37
N THR A 65 -0.37 -6.12 11.98
CA THR A 65 0.21 -5.08 12.82
C THR A 65 -0.15 -3.70 12.28
N GLY A 66 -0.04 -2.67 13.12
CA GLY A 66 -0.40 -1.32 12.72
C GLY A 66 -1.91 -1.08 12.64
N LYS A 67 -2.35 -0.27 11.69
CA LYS A 67 -3.73 0.20 11.55
C LYS A 67 -4.14 0.29 10.09
N ILE A 68 -5.41 0.08 9.82
CA ILE A 68 -6.04 0.33 8.51
C ILE A 68 -6.73 1.69 8.60
N LEU A 69 -6.19 2.69 7.91
CA LEU A 69 -6.60 4.09 8.08
C LEU A 69 -7.28 4.68 6.85
N ARG A 70 -6.90 4.27 5.63
CA ARG A 70 -7.56 4.73 4.41
C ARG A 70 -9.02 4.27 4.37
N ALA A 71 -9.90 5.14 3.91
CA ALA A 71 -11.34 4.88 3.87
C ALA A 71 -11.69 3.67 2.98
N GLU A 72 -10.99 3.52 1.87
CA GLU A 72 -11.13 2.40 0.94
C GLU A 72 -10.71 1.08 1.60
N ASN A 73 -9.57 1.07 2.31
CA ASN A 73 -9.09 -0.13 3.00
C ASN A 73 -10.02 -0.54 4.15
N GLN A 74 -10.56 0.44 4.89
CA GLN A 74 -11.59 0.20 5.91
C GLN A 74 -12.89 -0.33 5.28
N ALA A 75 -13.27 0.21 4.12
CA ALA A 75 -14.42 -0.27 3.37
C ALA A 75 -14.21 -1.71 2.90
N MET A 76 -13.01 -2.05 2.38
CA MET A 76 -12.66 -3.41 1.97
C MET A 76 -12.87 -4.39 3.13
N VAL A 77 -12.31 -4.09 4.30
CA VAL A 77 -12.46 -4.94 5.49
C VAL A 77 -13.92 -5.09 5.90
N ARG A 78 -14.67 -4.00 5.93
CA ARG A 78 -16.08 -4.00 6.34
C ARG A 78 -16.99 -4.72 5.35
N GLU A 79 -16.92 -4.36 4.06
CA GLU A 79 -17.81 -4.87 3.02
C GLU A 79 -17.54 -6.36 2.74
N LEU A 80 -16.27 -6.77 2.76
CA LEU A 80 -15.88 -8.15 2.57
C LEU A 80 -15.87 -8.95 3.89
N LYS A 81 -16.14 -8.31 5.03
CA LYS A 81 -16.13 -8.97 6.36
C LYS A 81 -14.85 -9.75 6.60
N ILE A 82 -13.71 -9.13 6.29
CA ILE A 82 -12.40 -9.76 6.47
C ILE A 82 -12.16 -9.95 7.96
N ASP A 83 -12.09 -11.21 8.39
CA ASP A 83 -11.78 -11.56 9.77
C ASP A 83 -10.27 -11.51 9.99
N MET A 84 -9.83 -10.66 10.91
CA MET A 84 -8.42 -10.46 11.23
C MET A 84 -8.23 -10.13 12.69
N ASP A 85 -7.14 -10.62 13.25
CA ASP A 85 -6.74 -10.30 14.61
C ASP A 85 -5.54 -9.36 14.64
N ARG A 86 -5.32 -8.74 15.79
CA ARG A 86 -4.05 -8.08 16.04
C ARG A 86 -2.98 -9.12 16.39
N LEU A 87 -1.79 -9.00 15.80
CA LEU A 87 -0.73 -9.97 16.04
C LEU A 87 -0.33 -10.07 17.51
N ASP A 88 -0.42 -8.98 18.29
CA ASP A 88 -0.13 -8.96 19.72
C ASP A 88 -1.15 -9.73 20.57
N THR A 89 -2.29 -10.14 20.00
CA THR A 89 -3.31 -10.98 20.66
C THR A 89 -3.20 -12.45 20.25
N ILE A 90 -2.35 -12.79 19.28
CA ILE A 90 -2.18 -14.13 18.75
C ILE A 90 -1.23 -14.95 19.61
N LYS A 91 -1.64 -16.16 19.93
CA LYS A 91 -0.76 -17.18 20.55
C LYS A 91 -0.10 -17.98 19.43
N LEU A 92 1.16 -17.71 19.14
CA LEU A 92 1.89 -18.30 18.01
C LEU A 92 2.00 -19.81 18.06
N SER A 93 2.06 -20.41 19.27
CA SER A 93 2.09 -21.88 19.44
C SER A 93 0.82 -22.59 18.97
N ASP A 94 -0.24 -21.86 18.63
CA ASP A 94 -1.46 -22.44 18.08
C ASP A 94 -1.36 -22.68 16.56
N PHE A 95 -0.26 -22.28 15.93
CA PHE A 95 -0.03 -22.39 14.49
C PHE A 95 1.23 -23.21 14.22
N ASP A 96 1.16 -24.07 13.21
CA ASP A 96 2.25 -24.92 12.76
C ASP A 96 2.82 -24.48 11.39
N CYS A 97 2.29 -23.37 10.84
CA CYS A 97 2.74 -22.76 9.61
C CYS A 97 2.56 -21.23 9.68
N ILE A 98 3.57 -20.47 9.26
CA ILE A 98 3.52 -19.00 9.19
C ILE A 98 3.82 -18.57 7.76
N ALA A 99 2.92 -17.78 7.18
CA ALA A 99 3.07 -17.17 5.87
C ALA A 99 3.22 -15.65 5.98
N LEU A 100 4.11 -15.09 5.17
CA LEU A 100 4.17 -13.68 4.86
C LEU A 100 3.63 -13.45 3.45
N VAL A 101 2.75 -12.49 3.29
CA VAL A 101 2.26 -12.04 1.99
C VAL A 101 2.51 -10.55 1.83
N ASP A 102 2.91 -10.16 0.63
CA ASP A 102 3.20 -8.78 0.24
C ASP A 102 4.28 -8.13 1.11
N THR A 103 5.19 -8.95 1.56
CA THR A 103 6.34 -8.54 2.36
C THR A 103 7.33 -9.69 2.51
N GLN A 104 8.57 -9.36 2.89
CA GLN A 104 9.64 -10.33 3.10
C GLN A 104 10.26 -10.15 4.47
N PRO A 105 10.83 -11.23 5.06
CA PRO A 105 11.60 -11.11 6.28
C PRO A 105 12.75 -10.12 6.12
N GLY A 106 12.88 -9.20 7.07
CA GLY A 106 13.93 -8.18 7.08
C GLY A 106 13.55 -6.84 6.43
N PHE A 107 12.38 -6.71 5.81
CA PHE A 107 11.86 -5.41 5.42
C PHE A 107 11.52 -4.58 6.67
N GLY A 108 11.81 -3.27 6.64
CA GLY A 108 11.64 -2.39 7.81
C GLY A 108 10.19 -2.22 8.28
N HIS A 109 9.22 -2.60 7.46
CA HIS A 109 7.79 -2.60 7.74
C HIS A 109 7.21 -3.99 7.99
N THR A 110 8.04 -5.04 7.99
CA THR A 110 7.63 -6.41 8.28
C THR A 110 7.85 -6.72 9.75
N PHE A 111 6.83 -7.23 10.40
CA PHE A 111 6.94 -7.69 11.78
C PHE A 111 6.73 -9.21 11.84
N VAL A 112 7.81 -9.91 12.15
CA VAL A 112 7.78 -11.35 12.46
C VAL A 112 8.17 -11.50 13.92
N PRO A 113 7.34 -12.18 14.75
CA PRO A 113 7.67 -12.37 16.15
C PRO A 113 9.01 -13.07 16.34
N ALA A 114 9.80 -12.62 17.31
CA ALA A 114 11.12 -13.16 17.58
C ALA A 114 11.05 -14.67 17.86
N GLY A 115 11.95 -15.43 17.23
CA GLY A 115 12.03 -16.90 17.39
C GLY A 115 11.04 -17.70 16.54
N SER A 116 10.19 -17.04 15.72
CA SER A 116 9.30 -17.72 14.78
C SER A 116 10.02 -18.00 13.46
N ALA A 117 9.82 -19.21 12.94
CA ALA A 117 10.22 -19.55 11.59
C ALA A 117 9.09 -19.19 10.63
N VAL A 118 9.43 -18.57 9.50
CA VAL A 118 8.50 -18.33 8.39
C VAL A 118 8.57 -19.51 7.44
N ASP A 119 7.43 -20.09 7.09
CA ASP A 119 7.35 -21.25 6.20
C ASP A 119 7.06 -20.84 4.75
N ILE A 120 6.29 -19.77 4.56
CA ILE A 120 5.79 -19.33 3.25
C ILE A 120 6.07 -17.84 3.10
N VAL A 121 6.63 -17.45 1.95
CA VAL A 121 6.76 -16.04 1.53
C VAL A 121 6.21 -15.93 0.11
N VAL A 122 5.23 -15.04 -0.08
CA VAL A 122 4.69 -14.67 -1.39
C VAL A 122 4.73 -13.17 -1.52
N ASP A 123 5.44 -12.65 -2.52
CA ASP A 123 5.66 -11.20 -2.64
C ASP A 123 5.99 -10.80 -4.08
N HIS A 124 5.69 -9.57 -4.46
CA HIS A 124 6.05 -8.99 -5.75
C HIS A 124 7.15 -7.93 -5.67
N HIS A 125 7.61 -7.60 -4.47
CA HIS A 125 8.69 -6.62 -4.29
C HIS A 125 10.06 -7.21 -4.61
N GLU A 126 10.99 -6.36 -5.09
CA GLU A 126 12.37 -6.78 -5.32
C GLU A 126 13.01 -7.29 -4.02
N ARG A 127 13.79 -8.36 -4.16
CA ARG A 127 14.45 -9.01 -3.03
C ARG A 127 15.76 -8.30 -2.71
N ASP A 128 15.93 -7.81 -1.48
CA ASP A 128 17.25 -7.42 -1.01
C ASP A 128 18.12 -8.69 -0.81
N GLY A 129 19.13 -8.86 -1.68
CA GLY A 129 19.97 -10.04 -1.73
C GLY A 129 20.74 -10.36 -0.44
N ALA A 130 20.99 -9.36 0.41
CA ALA A 130 21.73 -9.53 1.67
C ALA A 130 20.88 -10.18 2.77
N VAL A 131 19.57 -9.98 2.78
CA VAL A 131 18.64 -10.53 3.77
C VAL A 131 18.14 -11.91 3.33
N ALA A 132 17.99 -12.13 2.03
CA ALA A 132 17.51 -13.37 1.44
C ALA A 132 18.36 -14.61 1.79
N ALA A 133 19.66 -14.43 2.02
CA ALA A 133 20.60 -15.54 2.27
C ALA A 133 20.50 -16.15 3.68
N LYS A 134 19.83 -15.49 4.62
CA LYS A 134 19.79 -15.91 6.03
C LYS A 134 18.54 -16.68 6.44
N LEU A 135 17.47 -16.57 5.66
CA LEU A 135 16.18 -17.21 5.93
C LEU A 135 15.78 -17.98 4.67
N ALA A 136 15.75 -19.29 4.76
CA ALA A 136 15.31 -20.18 3.68
C ALA A 136 13.95 -20.81 4.04
N PRO A 137 12.83 -20.07 3.92
CA PRO A 137 11.52 -20.65 4.11
C PRO A 137 11.30 -21.85 3.17
N PRO A 138 10.56 -22.89 3.58
CA PRO A 138 10.24 -24.02 2.74
C PRO A 138 9.58 -23.65 1.40
N PHE A 139 8.80 -22.56 1.39
CA PHE A 139 8.18 -22.03 0.17
C PHE A 139 8.47 -20.53 0.03
N VAL A 140 9.08 -20.14 -1.08
CA VAL A 140 9.36 -18.73 -1.41
C VAL A 140 8.95 -18.48 -2.86
N ASP A 141 8.02 -17.59 -3.08
CA ASP A 141 7.61 -17.13 -4.41
C ASP A 141 7.62 -15.61 -4.47
N VAL A 142 8.70 -15.07 -5.01
CA VAL A 142 8.94 -13.62 -5.16
C VAL A 142 9.05 -13.30 -6.63
N CYS A 143 8.08 -12.55 -7.16
CA CYS A 143 7.92 -12.27 -8.57
C CYS A 143 7.86 -10.75 -8.85
N PRO A 144 8.99 -10.04 -8.95
CA PRO A 144 9.01 -8.59 -9.18
C PRO A 144 8.44 -8.14 -10.53
N ASP A 145 8.34 -9.05 -11.50
CA ASP A 145 7.78 -8.77 -12.83
C ASP A 145 6.24 -8.80 -12.85
N VAL A 146 5.59 -9.08 -11.71
CA VAL A 146 4.14 -9.14 -11.56
C VAL A 146 3.65 -7.88 -10.84
N GLY A 147 2.50 -7.36 -11.24
CA GLY A 147 2.00 -6.07 -10.77
C GLY A 147 1.49 -6.06 -9.33
N ALA A 148 1.14 -7.24 -8.76
CA ALA A 148 0.58 -7.36 -7.42
C ALA A 148 0.85 -8.73 -6.81
N THR A 149 0.99 -8.82 -5.48
CA THR A 149 1.03 -10.09 -4.75
C THR A 149 -0.29 -10.85 -4.84
N SER A 150 -1.42 -10.12 -4.88
CA SER A 150 -2.75 -10.70 -5.14
C SER A 150 -2.80 -11.46 -6.46
N THR A 151 -2.08 -11.02 -7.49
CA THR A 151 -1.95 -11.75 -8.77
C THR A 151 -1.27 -13.08 -8.58
N ILE A 152 -0.16 -13.12 -7.85
CA ILE A 152 0.57 -14.36 -7.58
C ILE A 152 -0.33 -15.37 -6.87
N VAL A 153 -1.00 -14.93 -5.80
CA VAL A 153 -1.90 -15.80 -5.01
C VAL A 153 -3.11 -16.25 -5.82
N ALA A 154 -3.73 -15.37 -6.60
CA ALA A 154 -4.86 -15.74 -7.45
C ALA A 154 -4.46 -16.74 -8.55
N SER A 155 -3.20 -16.63 -9.05
CA SER A 155 -2.68 -17.60 -10.02
C SER A 155 -2.63 -19.02 -9.47
N TYR A 156 -2.39 -19.19 -8.16
CA TYR A 156 -2.44 -20.52 -7.56
C TYR A 156 -3.85 -21.12 -7.60
N LEU A 157 -4.89 -20.31 -7.30
CA LEU A 157 -6.28 -20.76 -7.41
C LEU A 157 -6.63 -21.13 -8.84
N MET A 158 -6.28 -20.28 -9.79
CA MET A 158 -6.52 -20.48 -11.22
C MET A 158 -5.83 -21.75 -11.73
N HIS A 159 -4.54 -21.93 -11.48
CA HIS A 159 -3.77 -23.07 -11.95
C HIS A 159 -4.12 -24.39 -11.24
N ALA A 160 -4.61 -24.32 -10.02
CA ALA A 160 -5.13 -25.50 -9.30
C ALA A 160 -6.56 -25.86 -9.74
N GLY A 161 -7.19 -25.10 -10.64
CA GLY A 161 -8.57 -25.31 -11.08
C GLY A 161 -9.59 -25.10 -9.95
N LEU A 162 -9.27 -24.26 -8.98
CA LEU A 162 -10.13 -23.97 -7.83
C LEU A 162 -10.97 -22.72 -8.11
N SER A 163 -12.26 -22.78 -7.78
CA SER A 163 -13.15 -21.63 -7.86
C SER A 163 -13.16 -20.90 -6.52
N PRO A 164 -12.60 -19.69 -6.44
CA PRO A 164 -12.61 -18.92 -5.19
C PRO A 164 -14.01 -18.42 -4.87
N SER A 165 -14.26 -18.17 -3.58
CA SER A 165 -15.48 -17.51 -3.12
C SER A 165 -15.60 -16.11 -3.71
N CYS A 166 -16.82 -15.58 -3.75
CA CYS A 166 -17.08 -14.21 -4.15
C CYS A 166 -16.28 -13.20 -3.32
N GLN A 167 -16.16 -13.44 -2.01
CA GLN A 167 -15.37 -12.63 -1.09
C GLN A 167 -13.89 -12.62 -1.48
N ALA A 168 -13.27 -13.78 -1.65
CA ALA A 168 -11.84 -13.90 -1.99
C ALA A 168 -11.56 -13.32 -3.39
N SER A 169 -12.44 -13.58 -4.36
CA SER A 169 -12.30 -13.03 -5.70
C SER A 169 -12.37 -11.50 -5.72
N THR A 170 -13.28 -10.91 -4.93
CA THR A 170 -13.41 -9.45 -4.85
C THR A 170 -12.20 -8.84 -4.13
N ALA A 171 -11.70 -9.47 -3.06
CA ALA A 171 -10.52 -9.03 -2.34
C ALA A 171 -9.27 -9.03 -3.22
N LEU A 172 -9.00 -10.15 -3.90
CA LEU A 172 -7.88 -10.31 -4.82
C LEU A 172 -7.97 -9.32 -6.00
N ALA A 173 -9.15 -9.20 -6.62
CA ALA A 173 -9.36 -8.27 -7.73
C ALA A 173 -9.12 -6.81 -7.32
N TYR A 174 -9.48 -6.45 -6.10
CA TYR A 174 -9.22 -5.10 -5.59
C TYR A 174 -7.73 -4.89 -5.32
N GLY A 175 -7.01 -5.88 -4.77
CA GLY A 175 -5.56 -5.84 -4.61
C GLY A 175 -4.84 -5.62 -5.95
N VAL A 176 -5.15 -6.45 -6.96
CA VAL A 176 -4.59 -6.30 -8.31
C VAL A 176 -4.83 -4.88 -8.87
N ARG A 177 -6.07 -4.36 -8.74
CA ARG A 177 -6.41 -3.02 -9.25
C ARG A 177 -5.63 -1.90 -8.58
N THR A 178 -5.47 -1.96 -7.28
CA THR A 178 -4.81 -0.87 -6.53
C THR A 178 -3.32 -0.78 -6.85
N ASP A 179 -2.61 -1.89 -6.87
CA ASP A 179 -1.17 -1.91 -7.12
C ASP A 179 -0.81 -1.64 -8.58
N THR A 180 -1.67 -2.05 -9.49
CA THR A 180 -1.50 -1.80 -10.92
C THR A 180 -2.14 -0.48 -11.39
N ALA A 181 -2.64 0.37 -10.47
CA ALA A 181 -3.37 1.59 -10.80
C ALA A 181 -4.47 1.34 -11.86
N ASP A 182 -5.43 0.46 -11.55
CA ASP A 182 -6.49 0.03 -12.45
C ASP A 182 -5.98 -0.57 -13.78
N LEU A 183 -4.97 -1.46 -13.69
CA LEU A 183 -4.32 -2.13 -14.83
C LEU A 183 -3.67 -1.15 -15.82
N SER A 184 -3.14 -0.03 -15.32
CA SER A 184 -2.49 0.99 -16.14
C SER A 184 -0.98 1.13 -15.88
N ARG A 185 -0.46 0.53 -14.80
CA ARG A 185 0.94 0.66 -14.37
C ARG A 185 1.51 -0.68 -13.93
N ASN A 186 2.72 -1.00 -14.38
CA ASN A 186 3.47 -2.22 -14.02
C ASN A 186 2.66 -3.52 -14.24
N VAL A 187 1.84 -3.56 -15.28
CA VAL A 187 0.94 -4.67 -15.58
C VAL A 187 1.67 -5.74 -16.36
N SER A 188 1.65 -6.96 -15.87
CA SER A 188 2.07 -8.17 -16.60
C SER A 188 0.91 -8.86 -17.30
N ASP A 189 1.21 -9.76 -18.23
CA ASP A 189 0.18 -10.60 -18.86
C ASP A 189 -0.58 -11.45 -17.81
N LEU A 190 0.11 -11.88 -16.74
CA LEU A 190 -0.49 -12.64 -15.65
C LEU A 190 -1.52 -11.83 -14.86
N ASP A 191 -1.29 -10.52 -14.65
CA ASP A 191 -2.26 -9.64 -13.99
C ASP A 191 -3.58 -9.58 -14.77
N LEU A 192 -3.50 -9.53 -16.09
CA LEU A 192 -4.68 -9.50 -16.96
C LEU A 192 -5.43 -10.83 -16.95
N GLU A 193 -4.72 -11.96 -17.07
CA GLU A 193 -5.31 -13.30 -17.02
C GLU A 193 -6.01 -13.58 -15.68
N VAL A 194 -5.34 -13.23 -14.60
CA VAL A 194 -5.87 -13.41 -13.23
C VAL A 194 -7.06 -12.49 -13.01
N PHE A 195 -7.00 -11.25 -13.45
CA PHE A 195 -8.13 -10.34 -13.31
C PHE A 195 -9.36 -10.81 -14.08
N GLU A 196 -9.18 -11.35 -15.30
CA GLU A 196 -10.26 -11.98 -16.06
C GLU A 196 -10.85 -13.18 -15.30
N PHE A 197 -10.01 -14.07 -14.76
CA PHE A 197 -10.44 -15.20 -13.94
C PHE A 197 -11.27 -14.74 -12.72
N LEU A 198 -10.76 -13.77 -11.95
CA LEU A 198 -11.43 -13.25 -10.76
C LEU A 198 -12.75 -12.54 -11.10
N SER A 199 -12.82 -11.89 -12.27
CA SER A 199 -14.00 -11.14 -12.73
C SER A 199 -15.26 -12.00 -12.91
N GLN A 200 -15.09 -13.32 -13.04
CA GLN A 200 -16.19 -14.30 -13.16
C GLN A 200 -16.85 -14.59 -11.81
N HIS A 201 -16.17 -14.30 -10.71
CA HIS A 201 -16.60 -14.67 -9.36
C HIS A 201 -16.76 -13.46 -8.42
N MET A 202 -16.15 -12.32 -8.73
CA MET A 202 -16.18 -11.12 -7.87
C MET A 202 -17.54 -10.45 -7.83
N ASP A 203 -17.86 -9.80 -6.71
CA ASP A 203 -19.01 -8.90 -6.58
C ASP A 203 -18.64 -7.48 -7.02
N ARG A 204 -19.13 -7.08 -8.19
CA ARG A 204 -18.86 -5.77 -8.77
C ARG A 204 -19.48 -4.62 -7.96
N GLN A 205 -20.61 -4.86 -7.25
CA GLN A 205 -21.26 -3.83 -6.44
C GLN A 205 -20.46 -3.59 -5.15
N VAL A 206 -20.01 -4.67 -4.52
CA VAL A 206 -19.12 -4.59 -3.37
C VAL A 206 -17.81 -3.92 -3.76
N LEU A 207 -17.20 -4.30 -4.88
CA LEU A 207 -15.97 -3.67 -5.39
C LEU A 207 -16.16 -2.16 -5.61
N ALA A 208 -17.28 -1.73 -6.21
CA ALA A 208 -17.60 -0.31 -6.38
C ALA A 208 -17.79 0.43 -5.04
N SER A 209 -18.39 -0.22 -4.04
CA SER A 209 -18.58 0.33 -2.70
C SER A 209 -17.25 0.47 -1.94
N ILE A 210 -16.30 -0.43 -2.18
CA ILE A 210 -14.93 -0.35 -1.64
C ILE A 210 -14.17 0.79 -2.28
N THR A 211 -14.21 0.87 -3.61
CA THR A 211 -13.48 1.90 -4.39
C THR A 211 -14.00 3.32 -4.11
N ASN A 212 -15.29 3.46 -3.83
CA ASN A 212 -15.93 4.76 -3.58
C ASN A 212 -16.68 4.77 -2.24
N PRO A 213 -15.98 4.66 -1.11
CA PRO A 213 -16.59 4.62 0.20
C PRO A 213 -17.24 5.96 0.56
N ARG A 214 -18.25 5.91 1.41
CA ARG A 214 -18.81 7.15 1.98
C ARG A 214 -17.81 7.77 2.95
N LEU A 215 -17.49 9.03 2.71
CA LEU A 215 -16.57 9.80 3.54
C LEU A 215 -17.35 10.70 4.53
N PRO A 216 -16.84 10.88 5.76
CA PRO A 216 -17.50 11.74 6.74
C PRO A 216 -17.42 13.22 6.32
N ALA A 217 -18.39 14.03 6.76
CA ALA A 217 -18.39 15.48 6.50
C ALA A 217 -17.12 16.19 6.99
N ALA A 218 -16.45 15.64 8.03
CA ALA A 218 -15.17 16.16 8.51
C ALA A 218 -14.07 16.08 7.44
N TYR A 219 -14.04 15.01 6.65
CA TYR A 219 -13.11 14.86 5.52
C TYR A 219 -13.26 16.02 4.53
N PHE A 220 -14.48 16.32 4.11
CA PHE A 220 -14.75 17.40 3.15
C PHE A 220 -14.42 18.79 3.72
N ARG A 221 -14.60 19.00 5.03
CA ARG A 221 -14.16 20.25 5.67
C ARG A 221 -12.65 20.39 5.62
N THR A 222 -11.91 19.34 5.98
CA THR A 222 -10.44 19.37 5.93
C THR A 222 -9.94 19.55 4.50
N LEU A 223 -10.56 18.87 3.54
CA LEU A 223 -10.23 19.02 2.11
C LEU A 223 -10.45 20.46 1.63
N LYS A 224 -11.64 21.04 1.94
CA LYS A 224 -11.92 22.46 1.61
C LYS A 224 -10.86 23.41 2.17
N ASP A 225 -10.52 23.23 3.46
CA ASP A 225 -9.53 24.07 4.12
C ASP A 225 -8.12 23.89 3.52
N ALA A 226 -7.78 22.66 3.13
CA ALA A 226 -6.52 22.36 2.48
C ALA A 226 -6.42 22.99 1.10
N LEU A 227 -7.45 22.84 0.26
CA LEU A 227 -7.51 23.46 -1.07
C LEU A 227 -7.44 24.98 -0.98
N GLY A 228 -8.17 25.62 -0.07
CA GLY A 228 -8.14 27.07 0.12
C GLY A 228 -6.81 27.61 0.66
N LYS A 229 -5.92 26.75 1.18
CA LYS A 229 -4.57 27.13 1.65
C LYS A 229 -3.46 26.65 0.73
N ALA A 230 -3.79 25.93 -0.33
CA ALA A 230 -2.81 25.46 -1.29
C ALA A 230 -2.13 26.65 -1.97
N ARG A 231 -0.81 26.61 -2.05
CA ARG A 231 0.02 27.63 -2.71
C ARG A 231 0.61 27.04 -3.97
N LEU A 232 0.38 27.74 -5.05
CA LEU A 232 0.75 27.34 -6.40
C LEU A 232 1.99 28.11 -6.84
N TYR A 233 3.00 27.38 -7.26
CA TYR A 233 4.21 27.88 -7.86
C TYR A 233 4.37 27.23 -9.24
N ASP A 234 5.33 27.68 -10.05
CA ASP A 234 5.58 27.06 -11.36
C ASP A 234 5.87 25.55 -11.22
N GLY A 235 4.88 24.74 -11.55
CA GLY A 235 4.93 23.28 -11.49
C GLY A 235 4.98 22.66 -10.07
N LEU A 236 4.88 23.46 -8.99
CA LEU A 236 4.91 22.98 -7.62
C LEU A 236 3.67 23.45 -6.85
N THR A 237 3.04 22.56 -6.14
CA THR A 237 1.98 22.89 -5.17
C THR A 237 2.43 22.55 -3.75
N LEU A 238 2.31 23.51 -2.85
CA LEU A 238 2.51 23.34 -1.42
C LEU A 238 1.17 23.40 -0.71
N CYS A 239 0.87 22.41 0.13
CA CYS A 239 -0.38 22.35 0.87
C CYS A 239 -0.16 21.97 2.34
N SER A 240 -0.80 22.70 3.25
CA SER A 240 -0.86 22.34 4.68
C SER A 240 -2.30 22.08 5.10
N LEU A 241 -2.55 20.87 5.62
CA LEU A 241 -3.84 20.49 6.18
C LEU A 241 -4.03 21.05 7.61
N GLY A 242 -2.99 21.66 8.18
CA GLY A 242 -3.00 22.02 9.60
C GLY A 242 -3.10 20.77 10.48
N ARG A 243 -4.05 20.78 11.43
CA ARG A 243 -4.35 19.56 12.21
C ARG A 243 -5.27 18.64 11.42
N THR A 244 -4.86 17.40 11.28
CA THR A 244 -5.64 16.35 10.59
C THR A 244 -5.74 15.10 11.45
N THR A 245 -6.62 14.19 11.06
CA THR A 245 -6.88 12.95 11.81
C THR A 245 -5.95 11.80 11.43
N SER A 246 -5.37 11.83 10.23
CA SER A 246 -4.51 10.76 9.75
C SER A 246 -3.45 11.25 8.75
N ALA A 247 -2.35 10.51 8.66
CA ALA A 247 -1.30 10.73 7.66
C ALA A 247 -1.79 10.40 6.24
N GLU A 248 -2.72 9.46 6.11
CA GLU A 248 -3.31 9.05 4.84
C GLU A 248 -4.04 10.21 4.17
N MET A 249 -4.74 11.06 4.95
CA MET A 249 -5.38 12.24 4.39
C MET A 249 -4.39 13.22 3.79
N VAL A 250 -3.17 13.32 4.36
CA VAL A 250 -2.09 14.13 3.78
C VAL A 250 -1.67 13.55 2.42
N ALA A 251 -1.58 12.23 2.33
CA ALA A 251 -1.25 11.53 1.08
C ALA A 251 -2.36 11.66 0.03
N GLU A 252 -3.62 11.46 0.42
CA GLU A 252 -4.78 11.58 -0.46
C GLU A 252 -4.91 12.98 -1.07
N VAL A 253 -4.70 14.03 -0.26
CA VAL A 253 -4.71 15.42 -0.74
C VAL A 253 -3.53 15.67 -1.69
N ALA A 254 -2.36 15.10 -1.42
CA ALA A 254 -1.21 15.20 -2.33
C ALA A 254 -1.49 14.50 -3.66
N ASP A 255 -2.09 13.30 -3.65
CA ASP A 255 -2.51 12.57 -4.84
C ASP A 255 -3.55 13.36 -5.66
N LEU A 256 -4.50 14.01 -4.98
CA LEU A 256 -5.51 14.85 -5.63
C LEU A 256 -4.90 16.08 -6.31
N LEU A 257 -4.03 16.80 -5.59
CA LEU A 257 -3.41 18.04 -6.09
C LEU A 257 -2.43 17.78 -7.24
N LEU A 258 -1.79 16.60 -7.30
CA LEU A 258 -0.93 16.25 -8.44
C LEU A 258 -1.71 16.13 -9.76
N ARG A 259 -3.03 15.89 -9.69
CA ARG A 259 -3.90 15.79 -10.88
C ARG A 259 -4.27 17.15 -11.47
N MET A 260 -3.89 18.23 -10.82
CA MET A 260 -4.14 19.59 -11.32
C MET A 260 -3.23 19.90 -12.51
N GLU A 261 -3.80 20.49 -13.55
CA GLU A 261 -3.10 20.83 -14.77
C GLU A 261 -1.92 21.77 -14.47
N GLY A 262 -0.74 21.51 -15.07
CA GLY A 262 0.48 22.25 -14.85
C GLY A 262 1.27 21.92 -13.58
N VAL A 263 0.76 21.04 -12.70
CA VAL A 263 1.46 20.62 -11.48
C VAL A 263 2.33 19.39 -11.75
N ARG A 264 3.64 19.52 -11.47
CA ARG A 264 4.64 18.47 -11.62
C ARG A 264 5.07 17.84 -10.29
N ALA A 265 4.90 18.61 -9.20
CA ALA A 265 5.23 18.16 -7.85
C ALA A 265 4.26 18.73 -6.81
N VAL A 266 3.95 17.92 -5.79
CA VAL A 266 3.17 18.33 -4.62
C VAL A 266 3.95 17.99 -3.36
N PHE A 267 4.05 18.96 -2.46
CA PHE A 267 4.56 18.76 -1.11
C PHE A 267 3.44 19.09 -0.12
N CYS A 268 2.88 18.08 0.49
CA CYS A 268 1.73 18.19 1.38
C CYS A 268 2.13 17.86 2.82
N GLY A 269 1.63 18.61 3.80
CA GLY A 269 1.92 18.37 5.20
C GLY A 269 0.71 18.49 6.10
N GLY A 270 0.74 17.82 7.26
CA GLY A 270 -0.34 17.89 8.24
C GLY A 270 0.06 17.34 9.60
N LEU A 271 -0.46 17.91 10.66
CA LEU A 271 -0.17 17.50 12.04
C LEU A 271 -1.17 16.45 12.52
N VAL A 272 -0.65 15.26 12.83
CA VAL A 272 -1.40 14.14 13.41
C VAL A 272 -0.88 13.89 14.83
N GLY A 273 -1.66 14.24 15.82
CA GLY A 273 -1.21 14.19 17.21
C GLY A 273 -0.02 15.14 17.46
N GLN A 274 1.17 14.57 17.69
CA GLN A 274 2.44 15.30 17.85
C GLN A 274 3.40 15.11 16.66
N SER A 275 3.00 14.36 15.64
CA SER A 275 3.81 14.11 14.45
C SER A 275 3.31 14.94 13.28
N TYR A 276 4.20 15.74 12.67
CA TYR A 276 3.92 16.41 11.43
C TYR A 276 4.25 15.46 10.27
N CYS A 277 3.21 14.93 9.65
CA CYS A 277 3.32 14.01 8.53
C CYS A 277 3.49 14.79 7.23
N VAL A 278 4.36 14.30 6.37
CA VAL A 278 4.66 14.88 5.05
C VAL A 278 4.40 13.84 3.98
N SER A 279 3.78 14.24 2.89
CA SER A 279 3.62 13.42 1.69
C SER A 279 4.06 14.20 0.46
N VAL A 280 4.89 13.59 -0.35
CA VAL A 280 5.39 14.16 -1.60
C VAL A 280 4.96 13.28 -2.76
N ARG A 281 4.49 13.94 -3.81
CA ARG A 281 4.14 13.31 -5.08
C ARG A 281 4.79 14.07 -6.21
N THR A 282 5.23 13.34 -7.24
CA THR A 282 5.74 13.95 -8.48
C THR A 282 5.12 13.24 -9.68
N GLU A 283 5.11 13.90 -10.81
CA GLU A 283 4.81 13.24 -12.09
C GLU A 283 5.74 12.06 -12.37
N VAL A 284 5.39 11.22 -13.31
CA VAL A 284 6.21 10.07 -13.74
C VAL A 284 7.58 10.55 -14.22
N GLY A 285 8.64 9.95 -13.68
CA GLY A 285 10.03 10.35 -13.96
C GLY A 285 10.57 11.42 -13.00
N GLY A 286 9.75 11.95 -12.10
CA GLY A 286 10.21 12.82 -11.01
C GLY A 286 10.85 12.05 -9.85
N ASP A 287 11.51 12.77 -8.95
CA ASP A 287 12.22 12.22 -7.79
C ASP A 287 11.62 12.77 -6.48
N ALA A 288 10.55 12.11 -6.01
CA ALA A 288 9.88 12.47 -4.77
C ALA A 288 10.79 12.28 -3.55
N TRP A 289 11.68 11.27 -3.59
CA TRP A 289 12.63 11.01 -2.53
C TRP A 289 13.60 12.17 -2.34
N ARG A 290 14.18 12.68 -3.43
CA ARG A 290 15.05 13.84 -3.39
C ARG A 290 14.35 15.08 -2.85
N LEU A 291 13.10 15.28 -3.25
CA LEU A 291 12.32 16.45 -2.84
C LEU A 291 11.95 16.41 -1.36
N ILE A 292 11.51 15.25 -0.83
CA ILE A 292 11.19 15.14 0.60
C ILE A 292 12.43 15.30 1.47
N LYS A 293 13.55 14.70 1.06
CA LYS A 293 14.82 14.81 1.77
C LYS A 293 15.32 16.26 1.83
N ALA A 294 15.23 16.98 0.71
CA ALA A 294 15.58 18.40 0.68
C ALA A 294 14.61 19.23 1.52
N GLY A 295 13.30 18.99 1.41
CA GLY A 295 12.28 19.71 2.19
C GLY A 295 12.46 19.54 3.70
N MET A 296 12.81 18.34 4.16
CA MET A 296 13.00 18.01 5.58
C MET A 296 14.42 18.30 6.09
N GLU A 297 15.29 18.89 5.28
CA GLU A 297 16.67 19.22 5.69
C GLU A 297 16.70 20.07 6.97
N GLY A 298 17.46 19.62 7.97
CA GLY A 298 17.59 20.30 9.26
C GLY A 298 16.45 20.04 10.25
N GLU A 299 15.53 19.10 9.95
CA GLU A 299 14.49 18.67 10.88
C GLU A 299 14.80 17.25 11.41
N GLU A 300 14.50 17.04 12.70
CA GLU A 300 14.57 15.71 13.31
C GLU A 300 13.34 14.88 12.93
N GLY A 301 13.52 13.95 11.98
CA GLY A 301 12.43 13.13 11.48
C GLY A 301 12.91 11.97 10.64
N SER A 302 11.97 11.18 10.16
CA SER A 302 12.22 10.07 9.23
C SER A 302 11.46 10.32 7.93
N CYS A 303 12.09 9.96 6.81
CA CYS A 303 11.43 9.96 5.51
C CYS A 303 11.86 8.75 4.69
N GLY A 304 11.02 8.34 3.77
CA GLY A 304 11.24 7.23 2.86
C GLY A 304 10.45 7.40 1.57
N GLY A 305 10.81 6.64 0.55
CA GLY A 305 10.11 6.67 -0.73
C GLY A 305 11.01 6.33 -1.89
N HIS A 306 10.43 6.19 -3.05
CA HIS A 306 11.12 5.92 -4.32
C HIS A 306 10.29 6.47 -5.50
N GLY A 307 10.95 6.75 -6.62
CA GLY A 307 10.28 7.25 -7.82
C GLY A 307 9.42 8.48 -7.55
N SER A 308 8.13 8.40 -7.87
CA SER A 308 7.18 9.51 -7.79
C SER A 308 6.49 9.69 -6.42
N VAL A 309 6.78 8.84 -5.44
CA VAL A 309 6.10 8.82 -4.13
C VAL A 309 7.10 8.83 -2.99
N ALA A 310 6.92 9.73 -2.04
CA ALA A 310 7.68 9.74 -0.79
C ALA A 310 6.81 10.22 0.38
N GLY A 311 7.13 9.74 1.57
CA GLY A 311 6.47 10.12 2.82
C GLY A 311 7.47 10.30 3.95
N GLY A 312 7.09 11.07 4.98
CA GLY A 312 7.94 11.28 6.14
C GLY A 312 7.16 11.83 7.33
N SER A 313 7.85 11.88 8.46
CA SER A 313 7.28 12.45 9.68
C SER A 313 8.34 13.15 10.51
N ILE A 314 7.93 14.24 11.15
CA ILE A 314 8.73 15.05 12.08
C ILE A 314 8.00 15.06 13.41
N THR A 315 8.64 14.58 14.46
CA THR A 315 8.06 14.65 15.81
C THR A 315 8.26 16.03 16.40
N LEU A 316 7.19 16.66 16.86
CA LEU A 316 7.24 17.99 17.46
C LEU A 316 7.25 17.89 18.99
N GLU A 317 8.15 18.64 19.64
CA GLU A 317 8.14 18.79 21.10
C GLU A 317 6.88 19.49 21.59
N SER A 318 6.35 20.42 20.80
CA SER A 318 5.11 21.13 21.05
C SER A 318 4.29 21.27 19.75
N ALA A 319 3.01 20.91 19.85
CA ALA A 319 2.07 21.02 18.73
C ALA A 319 1.33 22.37 18.72
N ASP A 320 1.89 23.42 19.31
CA ASP A 320 1.29 24.77 19.29
C ASP A 320 1.37 25.42 17.89
N SER A 321 0.47 26.38 17.65
CA SER A 321 0.36 27.06 16.35
C SER A 321 1.60 27.84 15.93
N ARG A 322 2.46 28.26 16.88
CA ARG A 322 3.69 29.01 16.57
C ARG A 322 4.77 28.07 16.06
N THR A 323 4.95 26.95 16.76
CA THR A 323 5.88 25.87 16.37
C THR A 323 5.52 25.31 15.01
N LEU A 324 4.21 25.00 14.79
CA LEU A 324 3.73 24.49 13.51
C LEU A 324 4.02 25.48 12.34
N ARG A 325 3.64 26.74 12.48
CA ARG A 325 3.92 27.76 11.45
C ARG A 325 5.41 27.95 11.18
N ARG A 326 6.26 27.81 12.20
CA ARG A 326 7.72 27.92 12.04
C ARG A 326 8.27 26.72 11.25
N LEU A 327 7.79 25.51 11.54
CA LEU A 327 8.14 24.32 10.78
C LEU A 327 7.71 24.44 9.32
N GLU A 328 6.44 24.73 9.07
CA GLU A 328 5.88 24.85 7.71
C GLU A 328 6.66 25.87 6.85
N ARG A 329 7.03 27.01 7.42
CA ARG A 329 7.87 28.01 6.72
C ARG A 329 9.28 27.50 6.40
N ARG A 330 9.86 26.66 7.24
CA ARG A 330 11.17 26.06 6.95
C ARG A 330 11.07 25.04 5.82
N LEU A 331 10.09 24.13 5.92
CA LEU A 331 9.84 23.12 4.89
C LEU A 331 9.58 23.79 3.53
N GLU A 332 8.69 24.79 3.50
CA GLU A 332 8.41 25.58 2.29
C GLU A 332 9.67 26.16 1.68
N ARG A 333 10.46 26.91 2.46
CA ARG A 333 11.70 27.52 1.97
C ARG A 333 12.67 26.48 1.40
N ASN A 334 12.80 25.33 2.06
CA ASN A 334 13.67 24.25 1.62
C ASN A 334 13.18 23.66 0.29
N VAL A 335 11.88 23.43 0.19
CA VAL A 335 11.25 22.87 -1.03
C VAL A 335 11.37 23.86 -2.20
N LEU A 336 11.06 25.14 -1.98
CA LEU A 336 11.19 26.18 -3.01
C LEU A 336 12.64 26.29 -3.53
N LYS A 337 13.61 26.19 -2.62
CA LYS A 337 15.03 26.15 -2.99
C LYS A 337 15.37 24.92 -3.83
N ALA A 338 14.88 23.75 -3.41
CA ALA A 338 15.13 22.48 -4.14
C ALA A 338 14.53 22.46 -5.54
N MET A 339 13.37 23.11 -5.70
CA MET A 339 12.66 23.22 -6.99
C MET A 339 13.15 24.40 -7.86
N GLY A 340 14.05 25.25 -7.34
CA GLY A 340 14.56 26.41 -8.08
C GLY A 340 13.57 27.58 -8.25
N VAL A 341 12.48 27.58 -7.48
CA VAL A 341 11.42 28.61 -7.53
C VAL A 341 11.48 29.59 -6.36
N SER A 342 12.64 29.69 -5.71
CA SER A 342 12.87 30.63 -4.61
C SER A 342 12.63 32.10 -5.07
N GLY A 343 11.78 32.81 -4.33
CA GLY A 343 11.42 34.20 -4.66
C GLY A 343 10.22 34.36 -5.59
N ALA A 344 9.63 33.27 -6.08
CA ALA A 344 8.36 33.35 -6.80
C ALA A 344 7.20 33.73 -5.86
N SER A 345 6.26 34.51 -6.34
CA SER A 345 4.99 34.77 -5.66
C SER A 345 4.10 33.51 -5.78
N ALA A 346 3.44 33.13 -4.70
CA ALA A 346 2.47 32.06 -4.73
C ALA A 346 1.13 32.55 -5.27
N GLY A 347 0.54 31.82 -6.21
CA GLY A 347 -0.89 31.87 -6.50
C GLY A 347 -1.68 31.04 -5.49
N THR A 348 -2.99 31.24 -5.44
CA THR A 348 -3.92 30.39 -4.68
C THR A 348 -5.01 29.86 -5.61
N LEU A 349 -5.66 28.76 -5.21
CA LEU A 349 -6.78 28.19 -5.97
C LEU A 349 -8.03 29.09 -6.02
N GLY A 350 -8.03 30.20 -5.27
CA GLY A 350 -9.13 31.16 -5.26
C GLY A 350 -8.81 32.46 -6.01
N ASP A 351 -7.61 32.59 -6.53
CA ASP A 351 -7.27 33.69 -7.41
C ASP A 351 -7.85 33.35 -8.79
N ASP A 352 -8.96 34.03 -9.17
CA ASP A 352 -9.51 33.90 -10.51
C ASP A 352 -8.46 34.44 -11.50
N ASP A 353 -8.00 33.62 -12.41
CA ASP A 353 -7.31 34.05 -13.62
C ASP A 353 -8.33 34.78 -14.50
N ASP A 354 -8.46 36.09 -14.36
CA ASP A 354 -9.16 36.98 -15.28
C ASP A 354 -8.38 37.15 -16.60
#